data_c189c213a047ca2fc6dc20ff35236d1a
#
_entry.id   c189c213a047ca2fc6dc20ff35236d1a
#
_cell.length_a   1.000
_cell.length_b   1.000
_cell.length_c   1.000
_cell.angle_alpha   90.00
_cell.angle_beta   90.00
_cell.angle_gamma   90.00
#
_symmetry.space_group_name_H-M   'P 1'
#
loop_
_entity.id
_entity.type
_entity.pdbx_description
1 polymer ?
#
loop_
_entity_poly.entity_id
_entity_poly.type
_entity_poly.pdbx_seq_one_letter_code
_entity_poly.pdbx_strand_id
1 'polypeptide(L)'
;MHRRQFIQFSSAASLFALVNPTLRAAQWQDYVLKMGITLPDTERAARVWLPLPSSIEGYQQTLETRWTGTAANAQIFRDTMYGAPMLYAEWTTPGPRELVVTSQVRTLDRSNPPTNVSNESVPVNPPEVRKFLLPTKHIPTDGIVLSTALEATRGANLTVQKARAIYDWIVDNSFRDPKVKGCGRGDIKGMLETGNLGGKCADINSLFVGLCRAVGIPARENFGIRVGPSKLFKSLGKVGDVTGAQHCRAEFYVHGADWIPVDPADVRKVVLEEKLALDDPAVKQIRERLFGNWEMNWVEFNHARDFVLNPASAISPINFLMYPRAEVAGVPRDELDAKAFVYQIESKEMTA
;
A
#
# COMPACT_ATOMS: atom_id res chain seq x y z
N MET A 1 -13.99 -13.29 -88.38
CA MET A 1 -13.64 -14.22 -87.32
C MET A 1 -13.00 -13.49 -86.17
N HIS A 2 -13.76 -13.14 -85.15
CA HIS A 2 -13.27 -12.40 -84.02
C HIS A 2 -13.20 -13.36 -82.79
N ARG A 3 -11.99 -13.62 -82.28
CA ARG A 3 -11.76 -14.34 -81.04
C ARG A 3 -11.95 -13.38 -79.87
N ARG A 4 -12.92 -13.63 -79.01
CA ARG A 4 -13.08 -12.98 -77.70
C ARG A 4 -12.21 -13.72 -76.67
N GLN A 5 -11.26 -13.00 -76.04
CA GLN A 5 -10.52 -13.47 -74.87
C GLN A 5 -11.33 -13.19 -73.62
N PHE A 6 -11.61 -14.22 -72.85
CA PHE A 6 -12.17 -14.12 -71.50
C PHE A 6 -11.03 -13.91 -70.48
N ILE A 7 -11.06 -12.81 -69.79
CA ILE A 7 -10.17 -12.58 -68.63
C ILE A 7 -10.94 -13.02 -67.38
N GLN A 8 -10.44 -14.08 -66.72
CA GLN A 8 -10.94 -14.48 -65.40
C GLN A 8 -10.23 -13.64 -64.33
N PHE A 9 -11.00 -12.86 -63.57
CA PHE A 9 -10.53 -12.24 -62.35
C PHE A 9 -10.66 -13.23 -61.18
N SER A 10 -9.54 -13.71 -60.66
CA SER A 10 -9.47 -14.48 -59.44
C SER A 10 -9.44 -13.51 -58.27
N SER A 11 -10.55 -13.40 -57.51
CA SER A 11 -10.63 -12.67 -56.26
C SER A 11 -9.99 -13.50 -55.16
N ALA A 12 -8.78 -13.13 -54.73
CA ALA A 12 -8.19 -13.64 -53.53
C ALA A 12 -8.84 -12.97 -52.30
N ALA A 13 -9.75 -13.66 -51.65
CA ALA A 13 -10.31 -13.26 -50.39
C ALA A 13 -9.26 -13.51 -49.27
N SER A 14 -8.61 -12.42 -48.80
CA SER A 14 -7.73 -12.50 -47.64
C SER A 14 -8.59 -12.62 -46.39
N LEU A 15 -8.60 -13.83 -45.79
CA LEU A 15 -9.13 -14.06 -44.44
C LEU A 15 -8.19 -13.34 -43.43
N PHE A 16 -8.60 -12.17 -42.99
CA PHE A 16 -8.06 -11.62 -41.75
C PHE A 16 -8.61 -12.46 -40.58
N ALA A 17 -7.79 -13.36 -40.05
CA ALA A 17 -8.05 -14.00 -38.77
C ALA A 17 -8.05 -12.90 -37.69
N LEU A 18 -9.22 -12.53 -37.22
CA LEU A 18 -9.37 -11.75 -35.98
C LEU A 18 -8.80 -12.59 -34.83
N VAL A 19 -7.55 -12.34 -34.48
CA VAL A 19 -6.97 -12.82 -33.22
C VAL A 19 -7.73 -12.12 -32.12
N ASN A 20 -8.77 -12.76 -31.61
CA ASN A 20 -9.38 -12.35 -30.34
C ASN A 20 -8.27 -12.36 -29.29
N PRO A 21 -7.97 -11.22 -28.63
CA PRO A 21 -7.13 -11.28 -27.44
C PRO A 21 -7.90 -12.12 -26.43
N THR A 22 -7.47 -13.36 -26.24
CA THR A 22 -7.94 -14.18 -25.13
C THR A 22 -7.75 -13.36 -23.88
N LEU A 23 -8.84 -12.92 -23.26
CA LEU A 23 -8.85 -12.37 -21.90
C LEU A 23 -8.20 -13.44 -21.03
N ARG A 24 -6.92 -13.26 -20.73
CA ARG A 24 -6.21 -14.14 -19.82
C ARG A 24 -6.93 -13.98 -18.48
N ALA A 25 -7.57 -15.04 -18.01
CA ALA A 25 -8.19 -15.05 -16.70
C ALA A 25 -7.18 -14.50 -15.68
N ALA A 26 -7.60 -13.56 -14.83
CA ALA A 26 -6.74 -12.98 -13.83
C ALA A 26 -6.15 -14.10 -12.97
N GLN A 27 -4.83 -14.26 -13.01
CA GLN A 27 -4.16 -15.37 -12.36
C GLN A 27 -3.77 -14.93 -10.95
N TRP A 28 -4.41 -15.54 -9.95
CA TRP A 28 -4.05 -15.37 -8.55
C TRP A 28 -2.64 -15.90 -8.29
N GLN A 29 -1.88 -15.17 -7.49
CA GLN A 29 -0.60 -15.60 -6.94
C GLN A 29 -0.76 -15.88 -5.45
N ASP A 30 -0.40 -17.08 -5.03
CA ASP A 30 -0.50 -17.52 -3.64
C ASP A 30 0.83 -17.36 -2.93
N TYR A 31 0.77 -16.86 -1.68
CA TYR A 31 1.92 -16.64 -0.80
C TYR A 31 1.66 -17.24 0.58
N VAL A 32 2.72 -17.73 1.20
CA VAL A 32 2.79 -18.00 2.63
C VAL A 32 3.62 -16.91 3.27
N LEU A 33 3.02 -16.14 4.18
CA LEU A 33 3.67 -15.12 4.99
C LEU A 33 3.82 -15.64 6.41
N LYS A 34 5.07 -15.73 6.92
CA LYS A 34 5.39 -16.21 8.27
C LYS A 34 6.05 -15.09 9.06
N MET A 35 5.46 -14.72 10.19
CA MET A 35 6.04 -13.76 11.15
C MET A 35 6.42 -14.51 12.42
N GLY A 36 7.71 -14.47 12.77
CA GLY A 36 8.24 -14.98 14.03
C GLY A 36 8.65 -13.83 14.93
N ILE A 37 8.32 -13.88 16.21
CA ILE A 37 8.79 -12.94 17.24
C ILE A 37 9.36 -13.67 18.42
N THR A 38 10.37 -13.08 19.03
CA THR A 38 10.97 -13.52 20.28
C THR A 38 11.16 -12.30 21.19
N LEU A 39 10.60 -12.35 22.39
CA LEU A 39 10.80 -11.32 23.40
C LEU A 39 11.70 -11.84 24.51
N PRO A 40 12.44 -10.94 25.18
CA PRO A 40 13.25 -11.32 26.32
C PRO A 40 12.42 -12.02 27.42
N ASP A 41 12.95 -13.12 27.96
CA ASP A 41 12.40 -13.75 29.17
C ASP A 41 12.64 -12.82 30.35
N THR A 42 11.58 -12.33 30.93
CA THR A 42 11.59 -11.47 32.12
C THR A 42 10.45 -11.87 33.05
N GLU A 43 10.56 -11.55 34.33
CA GLU A 43 9.47 -11.78 35.29
C GLU A 43 8.23 -10.92 35.09
N ARG A 44 8.25 -10.01 34.10
CA ARG A 44 7.19 -9.03 33.87
C ARG A 44 6.32 -9.43 32.67
N ALA A 45 5.04 -9.05 32.69
CA ALA A 45 4.13 -9.31 31.60
C ALA A 45 4.62 -8.69 30.27
N ALA A 46 4.33 -9.37 29.17
CA ALA A 46 4.60 -8.88 27.82
C ALA A 46 3.35 -9.00 26.93
N ARG A 47 3.20 -8.09 25.99
CA ARG A 47 2.09 -8.06 25.02
C ARG A 47 2.63 -7.75 23.64
N VAL A 48 1.99 -8.31 22.63
CA VAL A 48 2.31 -8.01 21.22
C VAL A 48 1.03 -7.82 20.41
N TRP A 49 1.15 -7.03 19.33
CA TRP A 49 0.16 -6.84 18.29
C TRP A 49 0.84 -7.02 16.95
N LEU A 50 0.43 -8.02 16.19
CA LEU A 50 0.96 -8.29 14.87
C LEU A 50 -0.08 -7.90 13.82
N PRO A 51 0.28 -7.11 12.81
CA PRO A 51 -0.61 -6.85 11.68
C PRO A 51 -0.92 -8.15 10.95
N LEU A 52 -2.18 -8.37 10.61
CA LEU A 52 -2.61 -9.53 9.84
C LEU A 52 -3.04 -9.11 8.44
N PRO A 53 -2.84 -9.97 7.41
CA PRO A 53 -3.37 -9.71 6.09
C PRO A 53 -4.89 -9.51 6.10
N SER A 54 -5.37 -8.50 5.38
CA SER A 54 -6.78 -8.27 5.12
C SER A 54 -7.28 -9.11 3.95
N SER A 55 -8.61 -9.30 3.83
CA SER A 55 -9.23 -9.70 2.56
C SER A 55 -9.89 -8.49 1.93
N ILE A 56 -9.61 -8.26 0.65
CA ILE A 56 -10.05 -7.08 -0.08
C ILE A 56 -10.60 -7.56 -1.42
N GLU A 57 -11.85 -7.21 -1.67
CA GLU A 57 -12.53 -7.61 -2.88
C GLU A 57 -11.75 -7.22 -4.14
N GLY A 58 -11.67 -8.12 -5.08
CA GLY A 58 -11.06 -7.92 -6.39
C GLY A 58 -9.55 -8.14 -6.48
N TYR A 59 -8.77 -8.11 -5.37
CA TYR A 59 -7.32 -8.28 -5.50
C TYR A 59 -6.57 -9.00 -4.38
N GLN A 60 -7.16 -9.22 -3.19
CA GLN A 60 -6.49 -9.93 -2.10
C GLN A 60 -7.47 -10.78 -1.28
N GLN A 61 -7.09 -12.03 -1.00
CA GLN A 61 -7.84 -12.93 -0.13
C GLN A 61 -6.89 -13.56 0.88
N THR A 62 -7.20 -13.44 2.16
CA THR A 62 -6.58 -14.23 3.22
C THR A 62 -7.32 -15.55 3.33
N LEU A 63 -6.63 -16.65 3.02
CA LEU A 63 -7.22 -17.99 3.00
C LEU A 63 -7.21 -18.62 4.38
N GLU A 64 -6.09 -18.47 5.11
CA GLU A 64 -5.91 -19.00 6.46
C GLU A 64 -4.95 -18.12 7.25
N THR A 65 -5.15 -18.01 8.55
CA THR A 65 -4.17 -17.50 9.49
C THR A 65 -4.14 -18.42 10.72
N ARG A 66 -2.97 -18.93 11.06
CA ARG A 66 -2.74 -19.79 12.22
C ARG A 66 -1.50 -19.33 12.98
N TRP A 67 -1.42 -19.65 14.25
CA TRP A 67 -0.27 -19.33 15.09
C TRP A 67 0.08 -20.44 16.05
N THR A 68 1.32 -20.46 16.47
CA THR A 68 1.88 -21.34 17.52
C THR A 68 2.84 -20.52 18.37
N GLY A 69 2.99 -20.89 19.63
CA GLY A 69 3.91 -20.21 20.52
C GLY A 69 3.61 -20.50 21.99
N THR A 70 4.23 -19.72 22.86
CA THR A 70 4.18 -19.89 24.32
C THR A 70 3.28 -18.87 25.01
N ALA A 71 2.55 -18.05 24.27
CA ALA A 71 1.65 -17.05 24.83
C ALA A 71 0.56 -17.69 25.69
N ALA A 72 0.26 -17.08 26.84
CA ALA A 72 -0.81 -17.52 27.72
C ALA A 72 -2.20 -17.30 27.09
N ASN A 73 -2.31 -16.24 26.27
CA ASN A 73 -3.50 -15.92 25.51
C ASN A 73 -3.08 -15.35 24.14
N ALA A 74 -3.77 -15.77 23.08
CA ALA A 74 -3.59 -15.23 21.74
C ALA A 74 -4.91 -15.23 20.99
N GLN A 75 -5.30 -14.06 20.44
CA GLN A 75 -6.60 -13.87 19.79
C GLN A 75 -6.52 -12.80 18.71
N ILE A 76 -7.33 -12.96 17.66
CA ILE A 76 -7.48 -11.94 16.61
C ILE A 76 -8.49 -10.89 17.06
N PHE A 77 -8.07 -9.64 17.02
CA PHE A 77 -8.89 -8.46 17.23
C PHE A 77 -8.95 -7.59 15.99
N ARG A 78 -9.88 -6.65 15.99
CA ARG A 78 -9.96 -5.56 15.01
C ARG A 78 -10.10 -4.24 15.74
N ASP A 79 -9.50 -3.16 15.22
CA ASP A 79 -9.81 -1.84 15.71
C ASP A 79 -11.24 -1.43 15.32
N THR A 80 -11.83 -0.52 16.10
CA THR A 80 -13.24 -0.15 15.98
C THR A 80 -13.51 0.87 14.88
N MET A 81 -12.51 1.62 14.43
CA MET A 81 -12.69 2.70 13.45
C MET A 81 -12.47 2.22 12.01
N TYR A 82 -11.41 1.44 11.77
CA TYR A 82 -11.00 1.02 10.43
C TYR A 82 -11.20 -0.47 10.18
N GLY A 83 -11.41 -1.26 11.25
CA GLY A 83 -11.55 -2.71 11.17
C GLY A 83 -10.21 -3.43 10.93
N ALA A 84 -9.07 -2.78 11.20
CA ALA A 84 -7.73 -3.34 10.99
C ALA A 84 -7.52 -4.63 11.79
N PRO A 85 -7.27 -5.77 11.11
CA PRO A 85 -7.07 -7.04 11.81
C PRO A 85 -5.68 -7.09 12.45
N MET A 86 -5.60 -7.59 13.68
CA MET A 86 -4.35 -7.80 14.40
C MET A 86 -4.42 -9.05 15.27
N LEU A 87 -3.34 -9.80 15.34
CA LEU A 87 -3.17 -10.84 16.37
C LEU A 87 -2.62 -10.17 17.61
N TYR A 88 -3.37 -10.21 18.70
CA TYR A 88 -2.91 -9.88 20.02
C TYR A 88 -2.44 -11.15 20.71
N ALA A 89 -1.30 -11.09 21.41
CA ALA A 89 -0.86 -12.16 22.31
C ALA A 89 -0.21 -11.58 23.56
N GLU A 90 -0.33 -12.33 24.68
CA GLU A 90 0.20 -11.90 25.95
C GLU A 90 0.84 -13.05 26.75
N TRP A 91 1.87 -12.71 27.52
CA TRP A 91 2.55 -13.54 28.48
C TRP A 91 2.43 -12.90 29.85
N THR A 92 1.82 -13.61 30.79
CA THR A 92 1.59 -13.14 32.17
C THR A 92 2.56 -13.72 33.19
N THR A 93 3.29 -14.78 32.81
CA THR A 93 4.25 -15.50 33.66
C THR A 93 5.63 -15.47 33.00
N PRO A 94 6.71 -15.65 33.81
CA PRO A 94 8.07 -15.90 33.30
C PRO A 94 8.13 -17.13 32.40
N GLY A 95 9.09 -17.14 31.46
CA GLY A 95 9.35 -18.24 30.57
C GLY A 95 9.62 -17.78 29.13
N PRO A 96 9.93 -18.70 28.22
CA PRO A 96 10.15 -18.37 26.80
C PRO A 96 8.97 -17.66 26.17
N ARG A 97 9.24 -16.61 25.37
CA ARG A 97 8.24 -15.77 24.74
C ARG A 97 8.40 -15.79 23.24
N GLU A 98 7.85 -16.81 22.66
CA GLU A 98 7.91 -17.05 21.23
C GLU A 98 6.50 -17.11 20.65
N LEU A 99 6.33 -16.51 19.48
CA LEU A 99 5.11 -16.57 18.73
C LEU A 99 5.44 -16.61 17.22
N VAL A 100 4.86 -17.57 16.52
CA VAL A 100 4.96 -17.68 15.06
C VAL A 100 3.57 -17.64 14.49
N VAL A 101 3.34 -16.69 13.59
CA VAL A 101 2.08 -16.53 12.82
C VAL A 101 2.34 -16.89 11.38
N THR A 102 1.48 -17.72 10.80
CA THR A 102 1.54 -18.10 9.39
C THR A 102 0.21 -17.75 8.73
N SER A 103 0.25 -16.93 7.69
CA SER A 103 -0.91 -16.58 6.87
C SER A 103 -0.73 -17.07 5.44
N GLN A 104 -1.76 -17.69 4.88
CA GLN A 104 -1.86 -18.00 3.45
C GLN A 104 -2.70 -16.91 2.80
N VAL A 105 -2.13 -16.27 1.80
CA VAL A 105 -2.74 -15.10 1.12
C VAL A 105 -2.58 -15.28 -0.38
N ARG A 106 -3.62 -14.94 -1.13
CA ARG A 106 -3.53 -14.80 -2.59
C ARG A 106 -3.79 -13.37 -3.01
N THR A 107 -3.11 -12.94 -4.05
CA THR A 107 -3.19 -11.58 -4.59
C THR A 107 -3.35 -11.59 -6.10
N LEU A 108 -3.87 -10.50 -6.63
CA LEU A 108 -3.92 -10.18 -8.07
C LEU A 108 -3.23 -8.83 -8.31
N ASP A 109 -2.80 -8.60 -9.54
CA ASP A 109 -2.53 -7.24 -9.99
C ASP A 109 -3.82 -6.43 -9.86
N ARG A 110 -3.74 -5.30 -9.16
CA ARG A 110 -4.87 -4.37 -9.04
C ARG A 110 -4.79 -3.35 -10.15
N SER A 111 -5.83 -3.29 -10.96
CA SER A 111 -5.93 -2.31 -12.05
C SER A 111 -7.29 -1.63 -11.99
N ASN A 112 -7.27 -0.34 -11.74
CA ASN A 112 -8.43 0.55 -11.80
C ASN A 112 -7.98 1.93 -12.32
N PRO A 113 -7.55 2.01 -13.60
CA PRO A 113 -7.13 3.28 -14.18
C PRO A 113 -8.36 4.18 -14.39
N PRO A 114 -8.28 5.48 -14.07
CA PRO A 114 -9.42 6.41 -14.11
C PRO A 114 -9.75 6.88 -15.55
N THR A 115 -9.75 5.98 -16.53
CA THR A 115 -9.90 6.32 -17.96
C THR A 115 -11.32 6.68 -18.39
N ASN A 116 -12.35 6.39 -17.57
CA ASN A 116 -13.76 6.49 -17.95
C ASN A 116 -14.61 7.39 -17.05
N VAL A 117 -14.01 8.24 -16.23
CA VAL A 117 -14.75 9.15 -15.33
C VAL A 117 -15.02 10.46 -16.04
N SER A 118 -16.07 10.52 -16.85
CA SER A 118 -16.29 11.63 -17.77
C SER A 118 -17.28 12.69 -17.30
N ASN A 119 -18.00 12.59 -16.23
CA ASN A 119 -18.86 13.66 -15.72
C ASN A 119 -19.14 13.43 -14.23
N GLU A 120 -18.31 14.00 -13.37
CA GLU A 120 -18.60 14.03 -11.94
C GLU A 120 -19.72 15.05 -11.67
N SER A 121 -20.95 14.55 -11.50
CA SER A 121 -21.94 15.22 -10.65
C SER A 121 -21.35 15.35 -9.25
N VAL A 122 -21.72 16.40 -8.49
CA VAL A 122 -21.23 16.64 -7.11
C VAL A 122 -21.10 15.32 -6.36
N PRO A 123 -19.91 14.93 -5.92
CA PRO A 123 -19.68 13.59 -5.40
C PRO A 123 -20.42 13.40 -4.07
N VAL A 124 -21.41 12.52 -4.06
CA VAL A 124 -22.01 12.03 -2.82
C VAL A 124 -21.18 10.86 -2.34
N ASN A 125 -20.21 11.15 -1.48
CA ASN A 125 -19.39 10.09 -0.90
C ASN A 125 -20.22 9.21 0.05
N PRO A 126 -20.21 7.87 -0.12
CA PRO A 126 -20.85 6.94 0.81
C PRO A 126 -20.36 7.14 2.26
N PRO A 127 -21.19 6.86 3.28
CA PRO A 127 -20.81 7.08 4.68
C PRO A 127 -19.47 6.42 5.08
N GLU A 128 -19.20 5.22 4.58
CA GLU A 128 -17.98 4.45 4.83
C GLU A 128 -16.73 5.09 4.22
N VAL A 129 -16.89 5.93 3.20
CA VAL A 129 -15.79 6.66 2.54
C VAL A 129 -15.52 8.00 3.23
N ARG A 130 -16.54 8.62 3.84
CA ARG A 130 -16.43 9.98 4.43
C ARG A 130 -15.35 10.09 5.51
N LYS A 131 -15.08 9.02 6.26
CA LYS A 131 -13.99 9.01 7.27
C LYS A 131 -12.61 9.30 6.66
N PHE A 132 -12.42 9.00 5.37
CA PHE A 132 -11.18 9.25 4.64
C PHE A 132 -11.07 10.67 4.06
N LEU A 133 -11.98 11.56 4.42
CA LEU A 133 -11.86 13.01 4.28
C LEU A 133 -11.39 13.69 5.57
N LEU A 134 -11.53 13.00 6.71
CA LEU A 134 -11.25 13.59 8.01
C LEU A 134 -9.73 13.75 8.22
N PRO A 135 -9.29 14.85 8.85
CA PRO A 135 -7.92 14.99 9.28
C PRO A 135 -7.59 13.99 10.39
N THR A 136 -6.32 13.62 10.48
CA THR A 136 -5.75 12.90 11.62
C THR A 136 -4.50 13.63 12.12
N LYS A 137 -3.93 13.18 13.21
CA LYS A 137 -2.74 13.83 13.80
C LYS A 137 -1.59 14.03 12.81
N HIS A 138 -1.30 12.99 12.01
CA HIS A 138 -0.20 13.04 11.03
C HIS A 138 -0.65 13.49 9.63
N ILE A 139 -1.96 13.55 9.38
CA ILE A 139 -2.57 13.95 8.10
C ILE A 139 -3.53 15.12 8.34
N PRO A 140 -3.06 16.30 8.74
CA PRO A 140 -3.90 17.50 8.78
C PRO A 140 -4.32 17.91 7.36
N THR A 141 -5.43 18.65 7.25
CA THR A 141 -6.02 19.03 5.96
C THR A 141 -6.19 20.54 5.81
N ASP A 142 -5.63 21.31 6.72
CA ASP A 142 -5.69 22.77 6.79
C ASP A 142 -4.29 23.41 6.66
N GLY A 143 -4.22 24.73 6.85
CA GLY A 143 -2.96 25.48 6.88
C GLY A 143 -2.10 25.24 5.64
N ILE A 144 -0.82 24.91 5.86
CA ILE A 144 0.15 24.69 4.77
C ILE A 144 -0.24 23.50 3.87
N VAL A 145 -0.91 22.49 4.42
CA VAL A 145 -1.37 21.33 3.62
C VAL A 145 -2.42 21.76 2.62
N LEU A 146 -3.42 22.56 3.05
CA LEU A 146 -4.45 23.10 2.15
C LEU A 146 -3.84 24.05 1.12
N SER A 147 -2.97 24.98 1.51
CA SER A 147 -2.37 25.92 0.57
C SER A 147 -1.53 25.21 -0.50
N THR A 148 -0.76 24.19 -0.12
CA THR A 148 0.00 23.35 -1.07
C THR A 148 -0.93 22.57 -2.00
N ALA A 149 -2.01 21.99 -1.46
CA ALA A 149 -2.96 21.24 -2.26
C ALA A 149 -3.68 22.13 -3.30
N LEU A 150 -4.08 23.36 -2.92
CA LEU A 150 -4.68 24.32 -3.84
C LEU A 150 -3.71 24.78 -4.93
N GLU A 151 -2.43 24.94 -4.59
CA GLU A 151 -1.39 25.27 -5.55
C GLU A 151 -1.16 24.12 -6.53
N ALA A 152 -0.97 22.91 -6.03
CA ALA A 152 -0.76 21.71 -6.85
C ALA A 152 -1.94 21.41 -7.80
N THR A 153 -3.17 21.76 -7.40
CA THR A 153 -4.39 21.51 -8.17
C THR A 153 -4.87 22.71 -8.99
N ARG A 154 -4.05 23.74 -9.11
CA ARG A 154 -4.42 24.95 -9.87
C ARG A 154 -4.79 24.62 -11.33
N GLY A 155 -6.01 24.97 -11.73
CA GLY A 155 -6.56 24.68 -13.08
C GLY A 155 -7.18 23.30 -13.24
N ALA A 156 -7.06 22.41 -12.26
CA ALA A 156 -7.75 21.12 -12.26
C ALA A 156 -9.16 21.26 -11.65
N ASN A 157 -10.17 20.78 -12.34
CA ASN A 157 -11.57 20.91 -11.91
C ASN A 157 -12.18 19.59 -11.45
N LEU A 158 -11.85 18.49 -12.12
CA LEU A 158 -12.37 17.15 -11.83
C LEU A 158 -11.53 16.44 -10.75
N THR A 159 -12.14 15.55 -9.97
CA THR A 159 -11.48 14.76 -8.92
C THR A 159 -10.24 14.05 -9.43
N VAL A 160 -10.34 13.35 -10.57
CA VAL A 160 -9.21 12.65 -11.20
C VAL A 160 -8.10 13.60 -11.61
N GLN A 161 -8.46 14.77 -12.19
CA GLN A 161 -7.47 15.78 -12.59
C GLN A 161 -6.72 16.35 -11.38
N LYS A 162 -7.44 16.65 -10.28
CA LYS A 162 -6.83 17.11 -9.02
C LYS A 162 -5.90 16.06 -8.43
N ALA A 163 -6.37 14.80 -8.33
CA ALA A 163 -5.57 13.69 -7.82
C ALA A 163 -4.32 13.46 -8.68
N ARG A 164 -4.43 13.53 -10.01
CA ARG A 164 -3.31 13.43 -10.93
C ARG A 164 -2.32 14.59 -10.74
N ALA A 165 -2.79 15.80 -10.63
CA ALA A 165 -1.95 16.98 -10.40
C ALA A 165 -1.19 16.88 -9.07
N ILE A 166 -1.84 16.42 -7.99
CA ILE A 166 -1.19 16.13 -6.70
C ILE A 166 -0.14 15.04 -6.84
N TYR A 167 -0.48 13.93 -7.50
CA TYR A 167 0.45 12.82 -7.74
C TYR A 167 1.70 13.29 -8.48
N ASP A 168 1.52 14.05 -9.57
CA ASP A 168 2.60 14.58 -10.37
C ASP A 168 3.44 15.59 -9.59
N TRP A 169 2.80 16.50 -8.84
CA TRP A 169 3.48 17.45 -7.96
C TRP A 169 4.38 16.73 -6.95
N ILE A 170 3.89 15.65 -6.32
CA ILE A 170 4.66 14.86 -5.35
C ILE A 170 5.85 14.19 -6.03
N VAL A 171 5.63 13.54 -7.17
CA VAL A 171 6.72 12.89 -7.92
C VAL A 171 7.80 13.91 -8.30
N ASP A 172 7.43 15.12 -8.69
CA ASP A 172 8.37 16.15 -9.13
C ASP A 172 9.12 16.82 -7.97
N ASN A 173 8.47 17.00 -6.80
CA ASN A 173 9.02 17.79 -5.69
C ASN A 173 9.57 16.97 -4.53
N SER A 174 9.22 15.68 -4.40
CA SER A 174 9.75 14.82 -3.34
C SER A 174 10.98 14.02 -3.81
N PHE A 175 11.64 13.38 -2.86
CA PHE A 175 12.72 12.44 -3.15
C PHE A 175 12.77 11.31 -2.11
N ARG A 176 13.26 10.13 -2.51
CA ARG A 176 13.49 9.05 -1.56
C ARG A 176 14.78 9.30 -0.78
N ASP A 177 14.66 9.39 0.54
CA ASP A 177 15.80 9.53 1.45
C ASP A 177 16.13 8.17 2.11
N PRO A 178 17.28 7.54 1.78
CA PRO A 178 17.68 6.26 2.36
C PRO A 178 18.00 6.34 3.86
N LYS A 179 18.28 7.54 4.41
CA LYS A 179 18.62 7.75 5.82
C LYS A 179 17.40 7.67 6.75
N VAL A 180 16.19 7.81 6.21
CA VAL A 180 14.95 7.68 7.00
C VAL A 180 14.82 6.25 7.52
N LYS A 181 14.57 6.10 8.82
CA LYS A 181 14.35 4.80 9.45
C LYS A 181 12.99 4.20 9.04
N GLY A 182 12.96 2.88 8.83
CA GLY A 182 11.76 2.16 8.43
C GLY A 182 11.11 2.72 7.17
N CYS A 183 9.82 2.95 7.21
CA CYS A 183 9.02 3.55 6.13
C CYS A 183 8.82 5.06 6.25
N GLY A 184 9.38 5.69 7.27
CA GLY A 184 9.12 7.08 7.64
C GLY A 184 7.93 7.23 8.60
N ARG A 185 7.56 8.46 8.91
CA ARG A 185 6.49 8.78 9.87
C ARG A 185 5.23 9.31 9.22
N GLY A 186 5.36 9.90 8.03
CA GLY A 186 4.26 10.56 7.34
C GLY A 186 3.71 11.77 8.08
N ASP A 187 4.59 12.55 8.70
CA ASP A 187 4.27 13.86 9.28
C ASP A 187 4.29 14.91 8.16
N ILE A 188 3.20 14.99 7.41
CA ILE A 188 3.13 15.80 6.20
C ILE A 188 3.23 17.29 6.49
N LYS A 189 2.74 17.75 7.64
CA LYS A 189 2.83 19.15 8.03
C LYS A 189 4.29 19.54 8.26
N GLY A 190 5.03 18.77 9.05
CA GLY A 190 6.45 19.01 9.29
C GLY A 190 7.29 18.97 8.02
N MET A 191 6.98 18.07 7.08
CA MET A 191 7.65 18.02 5.77
C MET A 191 7.43 19.31 4.96
N LEU A 192 6.20 19.80 4.89
CA LEU A 192 5.85 21.02 4.13
C LEU A 192 6.40 22.27 4.79
N GLU A 193 6.30 22.41 6.13
CA GLU A 193 6.80 23.58 6.87
C GLU A 193 8.33 23.72 6.78
N THR A 194 9.05 22.61 6.76
CA THR A 194 10.51 22.62 6.62
C THR A 194 11.00 22.71 5.17
N GLY A 195 10.11 22.47 4.20
CA GLY A 195 10.47 22.35 2.79
C GLY A 195 11.29 21.09 2.47
N ASN A 196 11.53 20.21 3.45
CA ASN A 196 12.21 18.93 3.24
C ASN A 196 11.20 17.85 2.88
N LEU A 197 11.01 17.61 1.60
CA LEU A 197 10.11 16.58 1.06
C LEU A 197 10.81 15.23 0.80
N GLY A 198 12.00 15.04 1.40
CA GLY A 198 12.70 13.76 1.42
C GLY A 198 12.06 12.79 2.40
N GLY A 199 11.88 11.53 1.96
CA GLY A 199 11.27 10.52 2.83
C GLY A 199 11.25 9.12 2.24
N LYS A 200 10.53 8.22 2.89
CA LYS A 200 10.22 6.89 2.37
C LYS A 200 8.73 6.76 2.07
N CYS A 201 8.24 5.52 1.95
CA CYS A 201 6.89 5.30 1.45
C CYS A 201 5.80 5.94 2.33
N ALA A 202 5.91 5.89 3.67
CA ALA A 202 4.92 6.51 4.54
C ALA A 202 4.95 8.05 4.45
N ASP A 203 6.12 8.64 4.23
CA ASP A 203 6.23 10.10 4.09
C ASP A 203 5.61 10.58 2.76
N ILE A 204 6.04 9.96 1.66
CA ILE A 204 5.65 10.39 0.30
C ILE A 204 4.17 10.07 0.01
N ASN A 205 3.68 8.87 0.39
CA ASN A 205 2.29 8.50 0.16
C ASN A 205 1.32 9.23 1.12
N SER A 206 1.77 9.58 2.33
CA SER A 206 0.98 10.44 3.23
C SER A 206 0.79 11.85 2.68
N LEU A 207 1.79 12.42 2.00
CA LEU A 207 1.62 13.70 1.30
C LEU A 207 0.47 13.61 0.29
N PHE A 208 0.44 12.54 -0.54
CA PHE A 208 -0.65 12.33 -1.48
C PHE A 208 -2.02 12.29 -0.79
N VAL A 209 -2.14 11.51 0.28
CA VAL A 209 -3.38 11.36 1.03
C VAL A 209 -3.82 12.69 1.64
N GLY A 210 -2.91 13.41 2.29
CA GLY A 210 -3.24 14.68 2.94
C GLY A 210 -3.63 15.77 1.97
N LEU A 211 -2.90 15.92 0.86
CA LEU A 211 -3.21 16.90 -0.18
C LEU A 211 -4.54 16.58 -0.87
N CYS A 212 -4.85 15.30 -1.13
CA CYS A 212 -6.16 14.88 -1.66
C CYS A 212 -7.29 15.23 -0.69
N ARG A 213 -7.17 14.85 0.60
CA ARG A 213 -8.18 15.16 1.62
C ARG A 213 -8.41 16.66 1.75
N ALA A 214 -7.37 17.47 1.71
CA ALA A 214 -7.44 18.93 1.82
C ALA A 214 -8.27 19.59 0.71
N VAL A 215 -8.33 18.99 -0.49
CA VAL A 215 -9.17 19.47 -1.60
C VAL A 215 -10.46 18.68 -1.78
N GLY A 216 -10.88 17.94 -0.75
CA GLY A 216 -12.16 17.24 -0.69
C GLY A 216 -12.20 15.89 -1.40
N ILE A 217 -11.05 15.26 -1.69
CA ILE A 217 -10.94 13.93 -2.28
C ILE A 217 -10.68 12.91 -1.17
N PRO A 218 -11.59 11.94 -0.92
CA PRO A 218 -11.32 10.87 0.04
C PRO A 218 -10.09 10.08 -0.40
N ALA A 219 -9.13 9.93 0.51
CA ALA A 219 -7.89 9.20 0.24
C ALA A 219 -7.39 8.50 1.50
N ARG A 220 -6.68 7.38 1.32
CA ARG A 220 -6.11 6.58 2.41
C ARG A 220 -4.78 5.96 2.02
N GLU A 221 -3.93 5.73 3.03
CA GLU A 221 -2.79 4.84 2.88
C GLU A 221 -3.23 3.39 3.10
N ASN A 222 -2.57 2.48 2.41
CA ASN A 222 -2.71 1.05 2.57
C ASN A 222 -1.38 0.50 3.06
N PHE A 223 -1.34 0.03 4.31
CA PHE A 223 -0.14 -0.46 4.98
C PHE A 223 0.03 -1.95 4.77
N GLY A 224 1.22 -2.37 4.34
CA GLY A 224 1.46 -3.76 4.01
C GLY A 224 2.94 -4.11 3.86
N ILE A 225 3.21 -5.19 3.15
CA ILE A 225 4.55 -5.75 2.98
C ILE A 225 4.73 -6.34 1.58
N ARG A 226 5.93 -6.20 1.00
CA ARG A 226 6.28 -6.88 -0.24
C ARG A 226 6.53 -8.36 0.03
N VAL A 227 6.00 -9.22 -0.84
CA VAL A 227 6.01 -10.68 -0.63
C VAL A 227 6.58 -11.47 -1.82
N GLY A 228 6.87 -10.80 -2.93
CA GLY A 228 7.34 -11.44 -4.15
C GLY A 228 8.26 -10.54 -4.98
N PRO A 229 8.82 -11.07 -6.08
CA PRO A 229 9.58 -10.29 -7.03
C PRO A 229 8.67 -9.30 -7.76
N SER A 230 9.22 -8.18 -8.24
CA SER A 230 8.51 -7.29 -9.14
C SER A 230 8.85 -7.63 -10.59
N LYS A 231 7.82 -7.53 -11.44
CA LYS A 231 7.96 -7.65 -12.92
C LYS A 231 8.38 -6.33 -13.56
N LEU A 232 8.31 -5.21 -12.81
CA LEU A 232 8.58 -3.87 -13.30
C LEU A 232 10.04 -3.48 -13.05
N PHE A 233 10.47 -3.44 -11.79
CA PHE A 233 11.82 -3.11 -11.39
C PHE A 233 12.27 -3.96 -10.21
N LYS A 234 13.53 -4.38 -10.19
CA LYS A 234 14.08 -5.20 -9.11
C LYS A 234 13.90 -4.54 -7.74
N SER A 235 14.05 -3.24 -7.66
CA SER A 235 13.88 -2.45 -6.43
C SER A 235 12.46 -2.51 -5.86
N LEU A 236 11.44 -2.83 -6.65
CA LEU A 236 10.05 -2.90 -6.22
C LEU A 236 9.62 -4.28 -5.72
N GLY A 237 10.52 -5.28 -5.73
CA GLY A 237 10.27 -6.63 -5.23
C GLY A 237 11.11 -7.00 -4.01
N LYS A 238 10.70 -8.05 -3.30
CA LYS A 238 11.46 -8.70 -2.24
C LYS A 238 10.96 -10.13 -2.05
N VAL A 239 11.88 -11.08 -1.84
CA VAL A 239 11.59 -12.51 -1.64
C VAL A 239 12.36 -13.07 -0.46
N GLY A 240 11.85 -14.17 0.10
CA GLY A 240 12.48 -14.87 1.22
C GLY A 240 12.37 -14.09 2.53
N ASP A 241 13.48 -13.59 3.05
CA ASP A 241 13.46 -12.67 4.19
C ASP A 241 12.93 -11.30 3.76
N VAL A 242 11.73 -11.00 4.22
CA VAL A 242 11.01 -9.74 3.95
C VAL A 242 10.86 -8.87 5.20
N THR A 243 11.66 -9.13 6.24
CA THR A 243 11.61 -8.42 7.54
C THR A 243 11.72 -6.91 7.40
N GLY A 244 12.48 -6.42 6.42
CA GLY A 244 12.61 -4.99 6.11
C GLY A 244 11.83 -4.54 4.87
N ALA A 245 10.84 -5.30 4.41
CA ALA A 245 10.13 -5.05 3.16
C ALA A 245 8.73 -4.43 3.34
N GLN A 246 8.44 -3.85 4.50
CA GLN A 246 7.23 -3.08 4.73
C GLN A 246 7.14 -1.96 3.70
N HIS A 247 5.94 -1.77 3.19
CA HIS A 247 5.64 -0.76 2.20
C HIS A 247 4.18 -0.32 2.31
N CYS A 248 3.95 0.97 2.39
CA CYS A 248 2.60 1.51 2.24
C CYS A 248 2.40 1.99 0.79
N ARG A 249 1.17 1.90 0.34
CA ARG A 249 0.65 2.44 -0.91
C ARG A 249 -0.43 3.46 -0.60
N ALA A 250 -0.99 4.11 -1.59
CA ALA A 250 -2.09 5.04 -1.40
C ALA A 250 -3.18 4.82 -2.45
N GLU A 251 -4.40 5.21 -2.09
CA GLU A 251 -5.51 5.24 -3.03
C GLU A 251 -6.43 6.42 -2.75
N PHE A 252 -7.14 6.86 -3.77
CA PHE A 252 -8.16 7.89 -3.66
C PHE A 252 -9.49 7.40 -4.22
N TYR A 253 -10.58 7.93 -3.71
CA TYR A 253 -11.92 7.51 -4.10
C TYR A 253 -12.51 8.43 -5.16
N VAL A 254 -13.12 7.83 -6.17
CA VAL A 254 -13.89 8.54 -7.18
C VAL A 254 -15.28 7.91 -7.27
N HIS A 255 -16.30 8.75 -7.12
CA HIS A 255 -17.68 8.29 -7.24
C HIS A 255 -17.92 7.62 -8.60
N GLY A 256 -18.48 6.41 -8.59
CA GLY A 256 -18.70 5.60 -9.79
C GLY A 256 -17.50 4.82 -10.31
N ALA A 257 -16.29 5.09 -9.82
CA ALA A 257 -15.06 4.34 -10.16
C ALA A 257 -14.43 3.65 -8.95
N ASP A 258 -14.95 3.88 -7.72
CA ASP A 258 -14.43 3.31 -6.48
C ASP A 258 -12.99 3.77 -6.16
N TRP A 259 -12.23 2.98 -5.40
CA TRP A 259 -10.86 3.28 -4.98
C TRP A 259 -9.86 3.08 -6.12
N ILE A 260 -9.14 4.15 -6.46
CA ILE A 260 -8.11 4.16 -7.50
C ILE A 260 -6.74 4.06 -6.85
N PRO A 261 -5.97 2.99 -7.16
CA PRO A 261 -4.65 2.75 -6.56
C PRO A 261 -3.58 3.70 -7.14
N VAL A 262 -2.70 4.22 -6.28
CA VAL A 262 -1.54 5.03 -6.69
C VAL A 262 -0.32 4.72 -5.83
N ASP A 263 0.89 5.01 -6.35
CA ASP A 263 2.12 4.86 -5.57
C ASP A 263 3.23 5.83 -6.04
N PRO A 264 3.16 7.12 -5.70
CA PRO A 264 4.22 8.08 -6.03
C PRO A 264 5.54 7.74 -5.33
N ALA A 265 5.51 7.06 -4.17
CA ALA A 265 6.72 6.67 -3.45
C ALA A 265 7.55 5.62 -4.20
N ASP A 266 6.91 4.70 -4.92
CA ASP A 266 7.61 3.71 -5.73
C ASP A 266 8.23 4.32 -6.98
N VAL A 267 7.63 5.35 -7.58
CA VAL A 267 8.28 6.12 -8.65
C VAL A 267 9.59 6.72 -8.16
N ARG A 268 9.58 7.36 -6.99
CA ARG A 268 10.79 7.96 -6.39
C ARG A 268 11.80 6.91 -5.94
N LYS A 269 11.33 5.71 -5.57
CA LYS A 269 12.20 4.58 -5.26
C LYS A 269 12.94 4.09 -6.49
N VAL A 270 12.27 3.95 -7.62
CA VAL A 270 12.88 3.57 -8.90
C VAL A 270 13.96 4.58 -9.30
N VAL A 271 13.66 5.89 -9.25
CA VAL A 271 14.65 6.95 -9.52
C VAL A 271 15.94 6.75 -8.72
N LEU A 272 15.83 6.52 -7.41
CA LEU A 272 17.01 6.37 -6.56
C LEU A 272 17.72 5.03 -6.73
N GLU A 273 16.97 3.92 -6.63
CA GLU A 273 17.57 2.58 -6.49
C GLU A 273 18.00 1.98 -7.84
N GLU A 274 17.33 2.35 -8.94
CA GLU A 274 17.75 1.99 -10.30
C GLU A 274 18.69 3.04 -10.91
N LYS A 275 18.96 4.14 -10.19
CA LYS A 275 19.86 5.23 -10.61
C LYS A 275 19.46 5.88 -11.93
N LEU A 276 18.16 6.09 -12.11
CA LEU A 276 17.57 6.71 -13.30
C LEU A 276 17.28 8.20 -13.04
N ALA A 277 17.34 9.00 -14.10
CA ALA A 277 16.86 10.39 -14.04
C ALA A 277 15.34 10.44 -13.99
N LEU A 278 14.76 11.52 -13.45
CA LEU A 278 13.31 11.67 -13.36
C LEU A 278 12.63 11.73 -14.73
N ASP A 279 13.33 12.23 -15.74
CA ASP A 279 12.87 12.33 -17.13
C ASP A 279 13.19 11.09 -17.98
N ASP A 280 13.81 10.07 -17.41
CA ASP A 280 14.07 8.80 -18.08
C ASP A 280 12.77 8.16 -18.61
N PRO A 281 12.75 7.61 -19.83
CA PRO A 281 11.55 6.96 -20.37
C PRO A 281 10.97 5.87 -19.49
N ALA A 282 11.80 5.07 -18.81
CA ALA A 282 11.36 4.02 -17.91
C ALA A 282 10.69 4.60 -16.65
N VAL A 283 11.21 5.72 -16.12
CA VAL A 283 10.59 6.44 -15.00
C VAL A 283 9.26 7.07 -15.42
N LYS A 284 9.17 7.65 -16.60
CA LYS A 284 7.90 8.14 -17.14
C LYS A 284 6.87 7.03 -17.29
N GLN A 285 7.27 5.87 -17.78
CA GLN A 285 6.39 4.71 -17.92
C GLN A 285 5.87 4.20 -16.57
N ILE A 286 6.75 4.07 -15.55
CA ILE A 286 6.33 3.61 -14.23
C ILE A 286 5.46 4.66 -13.52
N ARG A 287 5.72 5.96 -13.71
CA ARG A 287 4.90 7.08 -13.23
C ARG A 287 3.46 6.97 -13.76
N GLU A 288 3.29 6.74 -15.06
CA GLU A 288 1.96 6.53 -15.66
C GLU A 288 1.30 5.26 -15.12
N ARG A 289 2.05 4.16 -15.04
CA ARG A 289 1.50 2.88 -14.58
C ARG A 289 1.03 2.93 -13.13
N LEU A 290 1.79 3.54 -12.24
CA LEU A 290 1.46 3.60 -10.80
C LEU A 290 0.38 4.64 -10.46
N PHE A 291 -0.27 5.22 -11.45
CA PHE A 291 -1.52 5.95 -11.31
C PHE A 291 -2.67 5.11 -11.87
N GLY A 292 -3.26 4.29 -11.02
CA GLY A 292 -4.33 3.36 -11.36
C GLY A 292 -3.97 1.87 -11.26
N ASN A 293 -2.72 1.53 -10.94
CA ASN A 293 -2.31 0.12 -10.89
C ASN A 293 -1.31 -0.19 -9.77
N TRP A 294 -1.45 -1.39 -9.18
CA TRP A 294 -0.46 -2.01 -8.28
C TRP A 294 -0.12 -3.42 -8.74
N GLU A 295 1.12 -3.86 -8.51
CA GLU A 295 1.52 -5.25 -8.69
C GLU A 295 1.04 -6.14 -7.53
N MET A 296 0.80 -7.42 -7.85
CA MET A 296 0.37 -8.46 -6.92
C MET A 296 1.44 -8.91 -5.90
N ASN A 297 2.66 -8.44 -6.00
CA ASN A 297 3.79 -8.82 -5.15
C ASN A 297 3.79 -8.15 -3.77
N TRP A 298 2.63 -7.74 -3.29
CA TRP A 298 2.44 -7.01 -2.06
C TRP A 298 1.14 -7.45 -1.36
N VAL A 299 1.17 -7.55 -0.04
CA VAL A 299 0.04 -7.93 0.81
C VAL A 299 -0.31 -6.76 1.71
N GLU A 300 -1.57 -6.34 1.66
CA GLU A 300 -2.13 -5.33 2.56
C GLU A 300 -2.50 -5.94 3.91
N PHE A 301 -2.12 -5.24 4.98
CA PHE A 301 -2.57 -5.51 6.33
C PHE A 301 -3.81 -4.68 6.68
N ASN A 302 -3.75 -3.37 6.49
CA ASN A 302 -4.81 -2.44 6.85
C ASN A 302 -4.58 -1.05 6.24
N HIS A 303 -5.57 -0.15 6.46
CA HIS A 303 -5.52 1.27 6.10
C HIS A 303 -5.78 2.19 7.31
N ALA A 304 -5.46 1.71 8.51
CA ALA A 304 -5.71 2.44 9.77
C ALA A 304 -4.61 3.47 10.05
N ARG A 305 -5.01 4.69 10.36
CA ARG A 305 -4.12 5.81 10.63
C ARG A 305 -4.48 6.51 11.92
N ASP A 306 -3.48 6.81 12.78
CA ASP A 306 -3.66 7.49 14.07
C ASP A 306 -4.79 6.85 14.91
N PHE A 307 -4.72 5.56 15.15
CA PHE A 307 -5.77 4.74 15.72
C PHE A 307 -5.35 4.01 17.00
N VAL A 308 -6.32 3.47 17.71
CA VAL A 308 -6.13 2.73 18.96
C VAL A 308 -6.07 1.24 18.67
N LEU A 309 -4.99 0.56 19.11
CA LEU A 309 -4.87 -0.90 19.06
C LEU A 309 -5.94 -1.57 19.92
N ASN A 310 -6.34 -2.76 19.57
CA ASN A 310 -7.30 -3.54 20.34
C ASN A 310 -6.70 -4.90 20.78
N PRO A 311 -6.49 -5.16 22.08
CA PRO A 311 -6.61 -4.23 23.22
C PRO A 311 -5.66 -3.03 23.12
N ALA A 312 -5.98 -1.92 23.80
CA ALA A 312 -5.20 -0.71 23.75
C ALA A 312 -3.77 -0.90 24.30
N SER A 313 -2.80 -0.33 23.60
CA SER A 313 -1.40 -0.25 24.07
C SER A 313 -1.19 0.96 24.99
N ALA A 314 -0.07 0.99 25.71
CA ALA A 314 0.30 2.11 26.57
C ALA A 314 0.53 3.43 25.82
N ILE A 315 0.86 3.34 24.51
CA ILE A 315 1.14 4.51 23.65
C ILE A 315 0.02 4.80 22.62
N SER A 316 -1.18 4.29 22.85
CA SER A 316 -2.31 4.58 21.94
C SER A 316 -2.73 6.06 22.00
N PRO A 317 -3.13 6.67 20.88
CA PRO A 317 -3.18 6.09 19.53
C PRO A 317 -1.80 5.91 18.91
N ILE A 318 -1.62 4.86 18.08
CA ILE A 318 -0.43 4.66 17.28
C ILE A 318 -0.61 5.28 15.89
N ASN A 319 0.52 5.58 15.24
CA ASN A 319 0.51 6.18 13.92
C ASN A 319 -0.09 5.23 12.85
N PHE A 320 0.48 4.03 12.72
CA PHE A 320 -0.01 2.95 11.84
C PHE A 320 0.47 1.58 12.35
N LEU A 321 -0.17 0.49 11.92
CA LEU A 321 0.22 -0.89 12.24
C LEU A 321 0.68 -1.61 10.96
N MET A 322 1.98 -1.52 10.67
CA MET A 322 2.63 -2.20 9.54
C MET A 322 3.80 -3.08 10.01
N TYR A 323 4.29 -2.81 11.20
CA TYR A 323 5.31 -3.57 11.92
C TYR A 323 4.67 -4.31 13.09
N PRO A 324 5.21 -5.46 13.51
CA PRO A 324 4.90 -6.02 14.85
C PRO A 324 5.11 -4.96 15.92
N ARG A 325 4.23 -4.92 16.91
CA ARG A 325 4.33 -4.06 18.09
C ARG A 325 4.49 -4.91 19.35
N ALA A 326 5.31 -4.47 20.28
CA ALA A 326 5.52 -5.16 21.54
C ALA A 326 5.62 -4.20 22.71
N GLU A 327 5.16 -4.67 23.87
CA GLU A 327 5.35 -4.03 25.17
C GLU A 327 5.84 -5.08 26.18
N VAL A 328 6.82 -4.69 26.98
CA VAL A 328 7.30 -5.49 28.12
C VAL A 328 7.21 -4.64 29.37
N ALA A 329 6.50 -5.09 30.38
CA ALA A 329 6.19 -4.32 31.59
C ALA A 329 5.47 -2.99 31.31
N GLY A 330 4.63 -2.92 30.27
CA GLY A 330 3.98 -1.69 29.83
C GLY A 330 4.89 -0.70 29.11
N VAL A 331 6.15 -1.06 28.84
CA VAL A 331 7.10 -0.22 28.10
C VAL A 331 7.16 -0.69 26.65
N PRO A 332 6.82 0.17 25.68
CA PRO A 332 6.91 -0.16 24.25
C PRO A 332 8.33 -0.49 23.83
N ARG A 333 8.45 -1.42 22.89
CA ARG A 333 9.71 -1.74 22.22
C ARG A 333 9.75 -1.05 20.85
N ASP A 334 10.93 -0.53 20.50
CA ASP A 334 11.14 0.07 19.18
C ASP A 334 11.22 -1.04 18.12
N GLU A 335 10.22 -1.11 17.27
CA GLU A 335 10.12 -2.08 16.18
C GLU A 335 11.17 -1.89 15.07
N LEU A 336 11.86 -0.76 15.07
CA LEU A 336 12.94 -0.45 14.12
C LEU A 336 14.33 -0.66 14.76
N ASP A 337 14.41 -1.09 16.02
CA ASP A 337 15.63 -1.50 16.70
C ASP A 337 15.65 -3.01 16.91
N ALA A 338 16.38 -3.73 16.05
CA ALA A 338 16.51 -5.18 16.14
C ALA A 338 17.17 -5.69 17.42
N LYS A 339 17.78 -4.82 18.25
CA LYS A 339 18.28 -5.18 19.58
C LYS A 339 17.21 -5.07 20.65
N ALA A 340 16.26 -4.13 20.48
CA ALA A 340 15.17 -3.91 21.42
C ALA A 340 13.99 -4.85 21.18
N PHE A 341 13.74 -5.21 19.91
CA PHE A 341 12.66 -6.09 19.53
C PHE A 341 13.07 -6.99 18.34
N VAL A 342 13.21 -8.29 18.60
CA VAL A 342 13.60 -9.27 17.60
C VAL A 342 12.37 -9.88 16.95
N TYR A 343 12.23 -9.69 15.65
CA TYR A 343 11.25 -10.38 14.83
C TYR A 343 11.81 -10.67 13.43
N GLN A 344 11.24 -11.67 12.77
CA GLN A 344 11.56 -12.04 11.40
C GLN A 344 10.28 -12.26 10.61
N ILE A 345 10.27 -11.82 9.36
CA ILE A 345 9.15 -12.01 8.44
C ILE A 345 9.69 -12.67 7.18
N GLU A 346 9.10 -13.82 6.83
CA GLU A 346 9.47 -14.59 5.65
C GLU A 346 8.27 -14.69 4.72
N SER A 347 8.52 -14.59 3.41
CA SER A 347 7.53 -14.83 2.37
C SER A 347 7.99 -15.92 1.42
N LYS A 348 7.07 -16.82 1.11
CA LYS A 348 7.27 -17.88 0.12
C LYS A 348 6.12 -17.85 -0.89
N GLU A 349 6.48 -17.72 -2.16
CA GLU A 349 5.56 -17.89 -3.26
C GLU A 349 5.19 -19.37 -3.39
N MET A 350 3.90 -19.67 -3.53
CA MET A 350 3.40 -21.01 -3.77
C MET A 350 3.29 -21.22 -5.27
N THR A 351 4.01 -22.20 -5.79
CA THR A 351 3.79 -22.68 -7.17
C THR A 351 2.52 -23.52 -7.21
N ALA A 352 1.64 -23.23 -8.16
CA ALA A 352 0.42 -24.00 -8.41
C ALA A 352 0.73 -25.44 -8.80
#